data_f600d1589999803b8538b87d00f5d9b5
#
_entry.id   f600d1589999803b8538b87d00f5d9b5
#
_cell.length_a   1.000
_cell.length_b   1.000
_cell.length_c   1.000
_cell.angle_alpha   90.00
_cell.angle_beta   90.00
_cell.angle_gamma   90.00
#
_symmetry.space_group_name_H-M   'P 1'
#
loop_
_entity.id
_entity.type
_entity.pdbx_description
1 polymer ?
#
loop_
_entity_poly.entity_id
_entity_poly.type
_entity_poly.pdbx_seq_one_letter_code
_entity_poly.pdbx_strand_id
1 'polypeptide(L)' 'MIDNIKDNRKIITVDCRELLPPEPLVKVMQSVENMKDDEAILMLHRHNPCSLIQKLEERGLKSEIKEFEDGSVEILI' A
#
# COMPACT_ATOMS: atom_id res chain seq x y z
N MET A 1 -4.73 12.41 -1.05
CA MET A 1 -5.07 11.33 -1.99
C MET A 1 -4.17 11.41 -3.22
N ILE A 2 -3.75 10.29 -3.74
CA ILE A 2 -2.93 10.24 -4.95
C ILE A 2 -3.87 10.38 -6.14
N ASP A 3 -3.70 11.46 -6.91
CA ASP A 3 -4.67 11.86 -7.94
C ASP A 3 -4.31 11.42 -9.35
N ASN A 4 -3.21 10.72 -9.53
CA ASN A 4 -2.75 10.40 -10.86
C ASN A 4 -3.11 8.99 -11.33
N ILE A 5 -4.10 8.39 -10.71
CA ILE A 5 -4.65 7.11 -11.19
C ILE A 5 -5.59 7.44 -12.35
N LYS A 6 -5.06 7.31 -13.56
CA LYS A 6 -5.80 7.68 -14.76
C LYS A 6 -6.51 6.54 -15.44
N ASP A 7 -6.15 5.34 -15.12
CA ASP A 7 -6.83 4.15 -15.61
C ASP A 7 -7.98 3.83 -14.66
N ASN A 8 -8.98 3.15 -15.16
CA ASN A 8 -10.19 2.85 -14.40
C ASN A 8 -10.00 1.72 -13.41
N ARG A 9 -8.87 1.69 -12.73
CA ARG A 9 -8.61 0.66 -11.73
C ARG A 9 -9.48 0.84 -10.50
N LYS A 10 -9.92 -0.25 -9.96
CA LYS A 10 -10.61 -0.26 -8.68
C LYS A 10 -9.58 -0.11 -7.56
N ILE A 11 -9.85 0.82 -6.67
CA ILE A 11 -8.96 1.05 -5.53
C ILE A 11 -9.46 0.25 -4.34
N ILE A 12 -8.60 -0.63 -3.84
CA ILE A 12 -8.86 -1.37 -2.62
C ILE A 12 -8.09 -0.70 -1.50
N THR A 13 -8.80 -0.13 -0.55
CA THR A 13 -8.17 0.55 0.57
C THR A 13 -7.89 -0.43 1.71
N VAL A 14 -6.65 -0.49 2.14
CA VAL A 14 -6.22 -1.32 3.26
C VAL A 14 -5.73 -0.39 4.36
N ASP A 15 -6.54 -0.23 5.39
CA ASP A 15 -6.22 0.65 6.51
C ASP A 15 -5.45 -0.14 7.57
N CYS A 16 -4.18 0.19 7.72
CA CYS A 16 -3.29 -0.48 8.66
C CYS A 16 -2.87 0.43 9.82
N ARG A 17 -3.53 1.57 9.99
CA ARG A 17 -3.10 2.57 10.96
C ARG A 17 -3.22 2.10 12.42
N GLU A 18 -4.10 1.16 12.69
CA GLU A 18 -4.31 0.62 14.03
C GLU A 18 -3.70 -0.76 14.25
N LEU A 19 -3.05 -1.30 13.23
CA LEU A 19 -2.44 -2.62 13.31
C LEU A 19 -1.02 -2.55 13.83
N LEU A 20 -0.63 -3.58 14.57
CA LEU A 20 0.74 -3.72 15.09
C LEU A 20 1.53 -4.68 14.20
N PRO A 21 2.85 -4.43 14.02
CA PRO A 21 3.69 -5.35 13.27
C PRO A 21 3.62 -6.77 13.83
N PRO A 22 3.62 -7.81 12.99
CA PRO A 22 3.77 -7.77 11.52
C PRO A 22 2.45 -7.74 10.74
N GLU A 23 1.33 -7.47 11.40
CA GLU A 23 0.00 -7.53 10.76
C GLU A 23 -0.14 -6.65 9.52
N PRO A 24 0.36 -5.39 9.50
CA PRO A 24 0.23 -4.58 8.30
C PRO A 24 0.89 -5.21 7.08
N LEU A 25 2.06 -5.78 7.27
CA LEU A 25 2.79 -6.45 6.19
C LEU A 25 2.00 -7.65 5.67
N VAL A 26 1.52 -8.49 6.58
CA VAL A 26 0.77 -9.70 6.21
C VAL A 26 -0.50 -9.31 5.46
N LYS A 27 -1.24 -8.35 5.97
CA LYS A 27 -2.51 -7.93 5.38
C LYS A 27 -2.33 -7.39 3.97
N VAL A 28 -1.34 -6.53 3.77
CA VAL A 28 -1.08 -5.96 2.45
C VAL A 28 -0.57 -7.01 1.49
N MET A 29 0.31 -7.90 1.93
CA MET A 29 0.81 -8.95 1.05
C MET A 29 -0.28 -9.92 0.62
N GLN A 30 -1.23 -10.24 1.50
CA GLN A 30 -2.40 -11.04 1.13
C GLN A 30 -3.24 -10.31 0.09
N SER A 31 -3.44 -9.02 0.26
CA SER A 31 -4.20 -8.21 -0.70
C SER A 31 -3.51 -8.18 -2.06
N VAL A 32 -2.20 -8.06 -2.07
CA VAL A 32 -1.40 -8.09 -3.30
C VAL A 32 -1.56 -9.42 -4.03
N GLU A 33 -1.51 -10.53 -3.30
CA GLU A 33 -1.66 -11.85 -3.89
C GLU A 33 -3.04 -12.09 -4.50
N ASN A 34 -4.05 -11.43 -3.95
CA ASN A 34 -5.42 -11.55 -4.45
C ASN A 34 -5.79 -10.44 -5.43
N MET A 35 -4.91 -9.49 -5.66
CA MET A 35 -5.16 -8.35 -6.53
C MET A 35 -5.32 -8.78 -7.97
N LYS A 36 -6.36 -8.25 -8.63
CA LYS A 36 -6.60 -8.48 -10.04
C LYS A 36 -5.93 -7.40 -10.89
N ASP A 37 -5.84 -7.64 -12.20
CA ASP A 37 -5.18 -6.73 -13.12
C ASP A 37 -5.81 -5.33 -13.17
N ASP A 38 -7.11 -5.23 -12.88
CA ASP A 38 -7.83 -3.97 -12.89
C ASP A 38 -7.91 -3.32 -11.50
N GLU A 39 -7.16 -3.82 -10.55
CA GLU A 39 -7.20 -3.34 -9.18
C GLU A 39 -5.89 -2.68 -8.78
N ALA A 40 -5.98 -1.77 -7.83
CA ALA A 40 -4.82 -1.16 -7.18
C ALA A 40 -5.09 -1.11 -5.68
N ILE A 41 -4.02 -1.14 -4.90
CA ILE A 41 -4.14 -1.14 -3.44
C ILE A 41 -3.65 0.19 -2.90
N LEU A 42 -4.46 0.82 -2.06
CA LEU A 42 -4.07 2.01 -1.32
C LEU A 42 -3.93 1.62 0.15
N MET A 43 -2.70 1.55 0.62
CA MET A 43 -2.40 1.25 2.01
C MET A 43 -2.30 2.53 2.82
N LEU A 44 -2.96 2.56 3.95
CA LEU A 44 -2.85 3.65 4.92
C LEU A 44 -2.08 3.14 6.14
N HIS A 45 -1.03 3.87 6.53
CA HIS A 45 -0.21 3.45 7.66
C HIS A 45 0.27 4.67 8.44
N ARG A 46 0.73 4.44 9.68
CA ARG A 46 1.17 5.52 10.56
C ARG A 46 2.62 5.93 10.33
N HIS A 47 3.39 5.08 9.71
CA HIS A 47 4.80 5.36 9.40
C HIS A 47 5.22 4.61 8.15
N ASN A 48 6.37 4.99 7.60
CA ASN A 48 6.87 4.39 6.36
C ASN A 48 7.28 2.92 6.61
N PRO A 49 6.62 1.95 5.96
CA PRO A 49 6.93 0.54 6.16
C PRO A 49 8.04 0.07 5.21
N CYS A 50 9.28 0.40 5.52
CA CYS A 50 10.41 0.10 4.64
C CYS A 50 10.51 -1.39 4.27
N SER A 51 10.24 -2.27 5.21
CA SER A 51 10.26 -3.72 4.95
C SER A 51 9.24 -4.14 3.90
N LEU A 52 8.06 -3.52 3.94
CA LEU A 52 7.02 -3.80 2.95
C LEU A 52 7.46 -3.34 1.56
N ILE A 53 8.00 -2.14 1.46
CA ILE A 53 8.45 -1.59 0.18
C ILE A 53 9.50 -2.52 -0.45
N GLN A 54 10.44 -2.99 0.34
CA GLN A 54 11.46 -3.92 -0.12
C GLN A 54 10.84 -5.22 -0.66
N LYS A 55 9.87 -5.77 0.06
CA LYS A 55 9.19 -7.00 -0.38
C LYS A 55 8.39 -6.80 -1.66
N LEU A 56 7.77 -5.64 -1.83
CA LEU A 56 7.07 -5.33 -3.07
C LEU A 56 8.04 -5.25 -4.24
N GLU A 57 9.19 -4.62 -4.05
CA GLU A 57 10.21 -4.54 -5.08
C GLU A 57 10.74 -5.92 -5.48
N GLU A 58 10.93 -6.81 -4.51
CA GLU A 58 11.35 -8.18 -4.78
C GLU A 58 10.36 -8.94 -5.65
N ARG A 59 9.08 -8.56 -5.60
CA ARG A 59 8.03 -9.16 -6.43
C ARG A 59 7.82 -8.43 -7.76
N GLY A 60 8.67 -7.44 -8.05
CA GLY A 60 8.56 -6.66 -9.28
C GLY A 60 7.44 -5.63 -9.27
N LEU A 61 6.90 -5.32 -8.10
CA LEU A 61 5.83 -4.34 -7.96
C LEU A 61 6.39 -2.97 -7.65
N LYS A 62 5.79 -1.95 -8.27
CA LYS A 62 6.14 -0.56 -8.00
C LYS A 62 5.13 0.04 -7.04
N SER A 63 5.57 0.96 -6.21
CA SER A 63 4.69 1.65 -5.29
C SER A 63 5.00 3.14 -5.28
N GLU A 64 3.98 3.93 -4.99
CA GLU A 64 4.12 5.37 -4.78
C GLU A 64 3.80 5.68 -3.34
N ILE A 65 4.64 6.46 -2.68
CA ILE A 65 4.48 6.79 -1.26
C ILE A 65 4.26 8.28 -1.11
N LYS A 66 3.23 8.63 -0.35
CA LYS A 66 2.97 10.02 0.04
C LYS A 66 3.04 10.10 1.56
N GLU A 67 3.95 10.93 2.06
CA GLU A 67 4.09 11.14 3.50
C GLU A 67 3.40 12.42 3.92
N PHE A 68 2.80 12.41 5.10
CA PHE A 68 2.13 13.56 5.68
C PHE A 68 2.91 14.09 6.88
N GLU A 69 2.58 15.30 7.31
CA GLU A 69 3.30 15.98 8.39
C GLU A 69 3.26 15.23 9.72
N ASP A 70 2.20 14.47 9.96
CA ASP A 70 2.07 13.69 11.19
C ASP A 70 2.82 12.36 11.17
N GLY A 71 3.55 12.08 10.08
CA GLY A 71 4.29 10.84 9.91
C GLY A 71 3.51 9.73 9.27
N SER A 72 2.21 9.90 9.04
CA SER A 72 1.41 8.90 8.35
C SER A 72 1.75 8.86 6.87
N VAL A 73 1.41 7.75 6.23
CA VAL A 73 1.71 7.56 4.81
C VAL A 73 0.54 6.94 4.08
N GLU A 74 0.45 7.25 2.80
CA GLU A 74 -0.39 6.53 1.84
C GLU A 74 0.53 5.87 0.83
N ILE A 75 0.30 4.60 0.56
CA ILE A 75 1.11 3.84 -0.39
C ILE A 75 0.20 3.25 -1.44
N LEU A 76 0.41 3.66 -2.68
CA LEU A 76 -0.33 3.13 -3.82
C LEU A 76 0.51 2.03 -4.48
N ILE A 77 -0.08 0.87 -4.60
CA ILE A 77 0.59 -0.30 -5.17
C ILE A 77 -0.03 -0.69 -6.52
#